data_2dd5f62e24374d1e6ec43171422b8036
#
_entry.id   2dd5f62e24374d1e6ec43171422b8036
#
_cell.length_a   1.000
_cell.length_b   1.000
_cell.length_c   1.000
_cell.angle_alpha   90.00
_cell.angle_beta   90.00
_cell.angle_gamma   90.00
#
_symmetry.space_group_name_H-M   'P 1'
#
loop_
_entity.id
_entity.type
_entity.pdbx_description
1 polymer ?
#
loop_
_entity_poly.entity_id
_entity_poly.type
_entity_poly.pdbx_seq_one_letter_code
_entity_poly.pdbx_strand_id
1 'polypeptide(L)'
;LNWSVKAIAEATKTKKMAGVNWQWNPVSKLWYFLKTDKDRFSTLCQGTGAYICDMWIEATIQICMERYGKPPALCGQFHDEMVLRSKDTPKARQIMEGIVQEAIERVNALVQMNTTLGCDVAFGKTYADIH
;
A
#
# COMPACT_ATOMS: atom_id res chain seq x y z
N LEU A 1 -5.50 -9.91 17.74
CA LEU A 1 -6.47 -10.76 17.08
C LEU A 1 -5.74 -11.90 16.34
N ASN A 2 -5.74 -13.10 16.94
CA ASN A 2 -5.14 -14.30 16.34
C ASN A 2 -6.11 -14.97 15.35
N TRP A 3 -6.68 -14.20 14.45
CA TRP A 3 -7.55 -14.76 13.43
C TRP A 3 -6.71 -15.20 12.25
N SER A 4 -6.94 -16.40 11.76
CA SER A 4 -6.40 -16.77 10.46
C SER A 4 -6.99 -15.84 9.41
N VAL A 5 -6.22 -15.52 8.38
CA VAL A 5 -6.68 -14.63 7.30
C VAL A 5 -7.93 -15.19 6.62
N LYS A 6 -8.04 -16.52 6.55
CA LYS A 6 -9.24 -17.20 6.05
C LYS A 6 -10.46 -16.91 6.93
N ALA A 7 -10.31 -17.02 8.25
CA ALA A 7 -11.41 -16.73 9.17
C ALA A 7 -11.87 -15.27 9.08
N ILE A 8 -10.94 -14.33 8.91
CA ILE A 8 -11.26 -12.91 8.70
C ILE A 8 -12.01 -12.71 7.39
N ALA A 9 -11.56 -13.35 6.30
CA ALA A 9 -12.22 -13.27 5.01
C ALA A 9 -13.64 -13.85 5.07
N GLU A 10 -13.83 -14.99 5.75
CA GLU A 10 -15.14 -15.60 5.94
C GLU A 10 -16.06 -14.76 6.81
N ALA A 11 -15.52 -14.12 7.84
CA ALA A 11 -16.27 -13.24 8.73
C ALA A 11 -16.57 -11.85 8.13
N THR A 12 -15.94 -11.49 7.04
CA THR A 12 -16.14 -10.21 6.37
C THR A 12 -17.55 -10.14 5.79
N LYS A 13 -18.29 -9.10 6.14
CA LYS A 13 -19.67 -8.95 5.68
C LYS A 13 -19.76 -8.73 4.17
N THR A 14 -20.79 -9.31 3.59
CA THR A 14 -21.11 -9.17 2.16
C THR A 14 -22.50 -8.59 1.99
N LYS A 15 -22.73 -7.96 0.85
CA LYS A 15 -24.07 -7.51 0.43
C LYS A 15 -24.25 -7.73 -1.06
N LYS A 16 -25.52 -7.86 -1.49
CA LYS A 16 -25.88 -7.97 -2.89
C LYS A 16 -26.50 -6.65 -3.36
N MET A 17 -25.95 -6.08 -4.44
CA MET A 17 -26.50 -4.90 -5.10
C MET A 17 -26.60 -5.15 -6.61
N ALA A 18 -27.77 -4.91 -7.20
CA ALA A 18 -28.02 -5.10 -8.63
C ALA A 18 -27.59 -6.50 -9.13
N GLY A 19 -27.83 -7.55 -8.32
CA GLY A 19 -27.46 -8.91 -8.65
C GLY A 19 -25.98 -9.26 -8.46
N VAL A 20 -25.18 -8.34 -7.96
CA VAL A 20 -23.72 -8.47 -7.79
C VAL A 20 -23.38 -8.51 -6.31
N ASN A 21 -22.48 -9.42 -5.93
CA ASN A 21 -21.97 -9.51 -4.56
C ASN A 21 -20.83 -8.53 -4.33
N TRP A 22 -20.84 -7.90 -3.16
CA TRP A 22 -19.82 -6.97 -2.69
C TRP A 22 -19.34 -7.40 -1.31
N GLN A 23 -18.04 -7.27 -1.08
CA GLN A 23 -17.39 -7.59 0.19
C GLN A 23 -16.86 -6.32 0.85
N TRP A 24 -17.16 -6.18 2.15
CA TRP A 24 -16.63 -5.09 2.97
C TRP A 24 -15.21 -5.36 3.37
N ASN A 25 -14.33 -4.38 3.19
CA ASN A 25 -12.96 -4.44 3.69
C ASN A 25 -12.87 -3.62 4.98
N PRO A 26 -12.57 -4.24 6.14
CA PRO A 26 -12.51 -3.54 7.42
C PRO A 26 -11.30 -2.62 7.56
N VAL A 27 -10.27 -2.80 6.75
CA VAL A 27 -9.06 -1.95 6.77
C VAL A 27 -9.27 -0.69 5.95
N SER A 28 -9.67 -0.83 4.69
CA SER A 28 -9.91 0.31 3.79
C SER A 28 -11.24 1.02 4.02
N LYS A 29 -12.20 0.34 4.70
CA LYS A 29 -13.58 0.82 4.88
C LYS A 29 -14.32 1.01 3.55
N LEU A 30 -14.00 0.16 2.57
CA LEU A 30 -14.59 0.18 1.24
C LEU A 30 -15.26 -1.15 0.91
N TRP A 31 -16.21 -1.09 -0.02
CA TRP A 31 -16.84 -2.26 -0.60
C TRP A 31 -16.12 -2.64 -1.89
N TYR A 32 -15.77 -3.90 -2.03
CA TYR A 32 -15.13 -4.45 -3.23
C TYR A 32 -16.05 -5.43 -3.94
N PHE A 33 -15.99 -5.40 -5.26
CA PHE A 33 -16.68 -6.37 -6.10
C PHE A 33 -16.18 -7.78 -5.80
N LEU A 34 -17.12 -8.69 -5.54
CA LEU A 34 -16.83 -10.10 -5.27
C LEU A 34 -17.37 -10.95 -6.41
N LYS A 35 -16.49 -11.41 -7.28
CA LYS A 35 -16.85 -12.19 -8.46
C LYS A 35 -17.44 -13.55 -8.08
N THR A 36 -16.78 -14.26 -7.17
CA THR A 36 -17.24 -15.55 -6.63
C THR A 36 -16.92 -15.62 -5.14
N ASP A 37 -17.61 -16.48 -4.40
CA ASP A 37 -17.34 -16.70 -2.98
C ASP A 37 -15.93 -17.25 -2.72
N LYS A 38 -15.32 -17.89 -3.70
CA LYS A 38 -13.93 -18.37 -3.60
C LYS A 38 -12.92 -17.23 -3.50
N ASP A 39 -13.28 -16.05 -4.01
CA ASP A 39 -12.38 -14.91 -4.09
C ASP A 39 -12.39 -14.04 -2.83
N ARG A 40 -13.13 -14.40 -1.79
CA ARG A 40 -13.23 -13.61 -0.55
C ARG A 40 -11.88 -13.31 0.06
N PHE A 41 -11.03 -14.31 0.18
CA PHE A 41 -9.71 -14.16 0.78
C PHE A 41 -8.79 -13.29 -0.08
N SER A 42 -8.69 -13.58 -1.36
CA SER A 42 -7.86 -12.79 -2.28
C SER A 42 -8.37 -11.37 -2.44
N THR A 43 -9.68 -11.16 -2.46
CA THR A 43 -10.28 -9.81 -2.50
C THR A 43 -9.92 -9.01 -1.26
N LEU A 44 -9.98 -9.62 -0.07
CA LEU A 44 -9.57 -8.98 1.17
C LEU A 44 -8.09 -8.60 1.14
N CYS A 45 -7.21 -9.53 0.77
CA CYS A 45 -5.77 -9.30 0.75
C CYS A 45 -5.35 -8.27 -0.28
N GLN A 46 -5.87 -8.36 -1.50
CA GLN A 46 -5.54 -7.43 -2.58
C GLN A 46 -6.07 -6.02 -2.29
N GLY A 47 -7.30 -5.92 -1.81
CA GLY A 47 -7.89 -4.62 -1.43
C GLY A 47 -7.14 -3.95 -0.29
N THR A 48 -6.75 -4.73 0.72
CA THR A 48 -5.96 -4.22 1.85
C THR A 48 -4.57 -3.78 1.39
N GLY A 49 -3.90 -4.58 0.56
CA GLY A 49 -2.58 -4.26 0.02
C GLY A 49 -2.59 -2.99 -0.83
N ALA A 50 -3.57 -2.84 -1.71
CA ALA A 50 -3.74 -1.64 -2.52
C ALA A 50 -3.97 -0.39 -1.66
N TYR A 51 -4.82 -0.50 -0.64
CA TYR A 51 -5.08 0.60 0.28
C TYR A 51 -3.82 1.00 1.07
N ILE A 52 -3.06 0.04 1.57
CA ILE A 52 -1.80 0.30 2.28
C ILE A 52 -0.78 0.97 1.36
N CYS A 53 -0.67 0.52 0.11
CA CYS A 53 0.22 1.13 -0.87
C CYS A 53 -0.17 2.59 -1.15
N ASP A 54 -1.46 2.88 -1.30
CA ASP A 54 -1.96 4.24 -1.49
C ASP A 54 -1.65 5.12 -0.28
N MET A 55 -1.82 4.61 0.94
CA MET A 55 -1.44 5.33 2.16
C MET A 55 0.07 5.60 2.23
N TRP A 56 0.88 4.66 1.81
CA TRP A 56 2.32 4.80 1.77
C TRP A 56 2.76 5.90 0.79
N ILE A 57 2.15 5.92 -0.39
CA ILE A 57 2.38 6.98 -1.39
C ILE A 57 1.96 8.34 -0.82
N GLU A 58 0.79 8.43 -0.22
CA GLU A 58 0.30 9.67 0.40
C GLU A 58 1.24 10.15 1.50
N ALA A 59 1.68 9.27 2.39
CA ALA A 59 2.63 9.60 3.45
C ALA A 59 3.98 10.09 2.87
N THR A 60 4.46 9.46 1.80
CA THR A 60 5.67 9.89 1.10
C THR A 60 5.52 11.30 0.54
N ILE A 61 4.40 11.59 -0.10
CA ILE A 61 4.09 12.93 -0.63
C ILE A 61 4.04 13.95 0.50
N GLN A 62 3.36 13.63 1.60
CA GLN A 62 3.25 14.53 2.76
C GLN A 62 4.61 14.86 3.36
N ILE A 63 5.49 13.88 3.54
CA ILE A 63 6.84 14.09 4.06
C ILE A 63 7.65 15.00 3.13
N CYS A 64 7.58 14.78 1.82
CA CYS A 64 8.27 15.61 0.84
C CYS A 64 7.76 17.05 0.87
N MET A 65 6.45 17.25 0.96
CA MET A 65 5.84 18.59 1.05
C MET A 65 6.24 19.31 2.33
N GLU A 66 6.25 18.63 3.47
CA GLU A 66 6.63 19.18 4.76
C GLU A 66 8.11 19.62 4.80
N ARG A 67 9.01 18.83 4.22
CA ARG A 67 10.46 19.06 4.30
C ARG A 67 11.03 19.88 3.16
N TYR A 68 10.50 19.72 1.95
CA TYR A 68 11.07 20.30 0.73
C TYR A 68 10.11 21.21 -0.02
N GLY A 69 8.86 21.32 0.42
CA GLY A 69 7.85 22.16 -0.18
C GLY A 69 7.39 21.73 -1.58
N LYS A 70 7.74 20.50 -2.00
CA LYS A 70 7.37 19.96 -3.31
C LYS A 70 7.14 18.46 -3.22
N PRO A 71 6.25 17.90 -4.07
CA PRO A 71 6.01 16.45 -4.09
C PRO A 71 7.21 15.71 -4.69
N PRO A 72 7.34 14.39 -4.40
CA PRO A 72 8.31 13.56 -5.06
C PRO A 72 7.93 13.36 -6.53
N ALA A 73 8.92 13.03 -7.37
CA ALA A 73 8.65 12.68 -8.77
C ALA A 73 8.16 11.24 -8.87
N LEU A 74 6.86 11.03 -8.69
CA LEU A 74 6.22 9.72 -8.80
C LEU A 74 6.11 9.34 -10.28
N CYS A 75 6.76 8.23 -10.66
CA CYS A 75 6.75 7.72 -12.02
C CYS A 75 5.67 6.67 -12.24
N GLY A 76 5.30 5.92 -11.22
CA GLY A 76 4.28 4.90 -11.32
C GLY A 76 4.02 4.17 -10.02
N GLN A 77 2.90 3.46 -10.02
CA GLN A 77 2.48 2.56 -8.96
C GLN A 77 2.08 1.22 -9.59
N PHE A 78 2.69 0.14 -9.14
CA PHE A 78 2.43 -1.21 -9.66
C PHE A 78 2.21 -2.15 -8.48
N HIS A 79 1.00 -2.66 -8.28
CA HIS A 79 0.65 -3.56 -7.19
C HIS A 79 1.01 -2.99 -5.80
N ASP A 80 2.10 -3.45 -5.22
CA ASP A 80 2.64 -3.04 -3.92
C ASP A 80 3.93 -2.23 -4.04
N GLU A 81 4.21 -1.70 -5.23
CA GLU A 81 5.43 -0.98 -5.58
C GLU A 81 5.14 0.48 -5.93
N MET A 82 5.99 1.36 -5.43
CA MET A 82 6.03 2.78 -5.79
C MET A 82 7.35 3.07 -6.51
N VAL A 83 7.27 3.63 -7.71
CA VAL A 83 8.44 4.00 -8.50
C VAL A 83 8.63 5.51 -8.47
N LEU A 84 9.75 5.95 -7.94
CA LEU A 84 10.11 7.35 -7.80
C LEU A 84 11.37 7.67 -8.61
N ARG A 85 11.46 8.89 -9.09
CA ARG A 85 12.66 9.42 -9.73
C ARG A 85 13.38 10.35 -8.76
N SER A 86 14.69 10.19 -8.62
CA SER A 86 15.54 11.06 -7.83
C SER A 86 16.82 11.40 -8.57
N LYS A 87 17.59 12.35 -8.05
CA LYS A 87 18.95 12.62 -8.55
C LYS A 87 19.84 11.41 -8.32
N ASP A 88 20.74 11.15 -9.24
CA ASP A 88 21.70 10.04 -9.14
C ASP A 88 22.93 10.46 -8.32
N THR A 89 22.71 10.73 -7.05
CA THR A 89 23.78 11.03 -6.08
C THR A 89 23.58 10.18 -4.82
N PRO A 90 24.68 9.80 -4.12
CA PRO A 90 24.57 9.04 -2.87
C PRO A 90 23.71 9.73 -1.82
N LYS A 91 23.79 11.06 -1.73
CA LYS A 91 23.00 11.85 -0.79
C LYS A 91 21.51 11.80 -1.11
N ALA A 92 21.14 11.95 -2.39
CA ALA A 92 19.75 11.90 -2.82
C ALA A 92 19.14 10.50 -2.57
N ARG A 93 19.89 9.44 -2.84
CA ARG A 93 19.46 8.05 -2.56
C ARG A 93 19.20 7.85 -1.08
N GLN A 94 20.11 8.30 -0.22
CA GLN A 94 19.97 8.20 1.23
C GLN A 94 18.72 8.96 1.73
N ILE A 95 18.50 10.17 1.22
CA ILE A 95 17.32 10.98 1.57
C ILE A 95 16.03 10.27 1.14
N MET A 96 15.96 9.76 -0.08
CA MET A 96 14.77 9.07 -0.58
C MET A 96 14.49 7.79 0.19
N GLU A 97 15.50 7.00 0.48
CA GLU A 97 15.36 5.80 1.29
C GLU A 97 14.81 6.13 2.69
N GLY A 98 15.35 7.16 3.33
CA GLY A 98 14.86 7.63 4.63
C GLY A 98 13.41 8.09 4.59
N ILE A 99 13.00 8.80 3.53
CA ILE A 99 11.62 9.27 3.36
C ILE A 99 10.65 8.10 3.22
N VAL A 100 10.94 7.13 2.35
CA VAL A 100 10.02 6.00 2.12
C VAL A 100 9.95 5.06 3.32
N GLN A 101 11.03 4.91 4.07
CA GLN A 101 11.06 4.15 5.33
C GLN A 101 10.21 4.84 6.41
N GLU A 102 10.35 6.14 6.58
CA GLU A 102 9.53 6.92 7.51
C GLU A 102 8.05 6.90 7.10
N ALA A 103 7.76 6.95 5.81
CA ALA A 103 6.40 6.86 5.31
C ALA A 103 5.73 5.53 5.69
N ILE A 104 6.44 4.41 5.57
CA ILE A 104 5.86 3.11 5.96
C ILE A 104 5.68 3.00 7.48
N GLU A 105 6.53 3.64 8.28
CA GLU A 105 6.34 3.74 9.72
C GLU A 105 5.07 4.52 10.08
N ARG A 106 4.78 5.61 9.36
CA ARG A 106 3.52 6.36 9.51
C ARG A 106 2.31 5.51 9.16
N VAL A 107 2.40 4.70 8.12
CA VAL A 107 1.33 3.77 7.74
C VAL A 107 1.10 2.73 8.84
N ASN A 108 2.16 2.15 9.40
CA ASN A 108 2.05 1.21 10.51
C ASN A 108 1.31 1.81 11.71
N ALA A 109 1.59 3.07 12.03
CA ALA A 109 0.92 3.78 13.12
C ALA A 109 -0.58 3.98 12.85
N LEU A 110 -0.97 4.16 11.59
CA LEU A 110 -2.37 4.38 11.21
C LEU A 110 -3.17 3.08 11.11
N VAL A 111 -2.62 2.04 10.51
CA VAL A 111 -3.36 0.79 10.28
C VAL A 111 -3.33 -0.17 11.48
N GLN A 112 -2.32 -0.09 12.32
CA GLN A 112 -2.19 -0.87 13.56
C GLN A 112 -2.47 -2.37 13.36
N MET A 113 -1.79 -2.96 12.37
CA MET A 113 -1.90 -4.39 12.10
C MET A 113 -1.11 -5.21 13.12
N ASN A 114 -1.39 -6.52 13.19
CA ASN A 114 -0.66 -7.44 14.08
C ASN A 114 0.78 -7.69 13.65
N THR A 115 1.16 -7.23 12.47
CA THR A 115 2.53 -7.31 11.95
C THR A 115 3.01 -5.92 11.57
N THR A 116 4.31 -5.71 11.64
CA THR A 116 4.94 -4.47 11.19
C THR A 116 5.23 -4.57 9.69
N LEU A 117 4.70 -3.62 8.95
CA LEU A 117 4.99 -3.50 7.52
C LEU A 117 6.37 -2.87 7.32
N GLY A 118 7.10 -3.38 6.36
CA GLY A 118 8.37 -2.84 5.92
C GLY A 118 8.37 -2.58 4.42
N CYS A 119 9.40 -1.92 3.93
CA CYS A 119 9.63 -1.74 2.51
C CYS A 119 11.08 -1.99 2.16
N ASP A 120 11.30 -2.54 0.98
CA ASP A 120 12.62 -2.67 0.38
C ASP A 120 12.83 -1.58 -0.65
N VAL A 121 14.04 -1.07 -0.74
CA VAL A 121 14.39 0.02 -1.66
C VAL A 121 15.50 -0.45 -2.61
N ALA A 122 15.26 -0.34 -3.90
CA ALA A 122 16.24 -0.62 -4.93
C ALA A 122 16.47 0.62 -5.80
N PHE A 123 17.70 0.85 -6.19
CA PHE A 123 18.09 1.97 -7.04
C PHE A 123 18.68 1.48 -8.35
N GLY A 124 18.38 2.16 -9.43
CA GLY A 124 18.91 1.88 -10.75
C GLY A 124 18.69 3.06 -11.68
N LYS A 125 19.33 3.03 -12.85
CA LYS A 125 19.19 4.08 -13.87
C LYS A 125 17.92 3.90 -14.69
N THR A 126 17.44 2.67 -14.82
CA THR A 126 16.23 2.32 -15.58
C THR A 126 15.31 1.45 -14.72
N TYR A 127 14.06 1.33 -15.13
CA TYR A 127 13.10 0.44 -14.49
C TYR A 127 13.58 -1.03 -14.48
N ALA A 128 14.26 -1.45 -15.55
CA ALA A 128 14.80 -2.81 -15.63
C ALA A 128 15.89 -3.08 -14.58
N ASP A 129 16.67 -2.06 -14.21
CA ASP A 129 17.76 -2.20 -13.24
C ASP A 129 17.29 -2.48 -11.81
N ILE A 130 16.04 -2.14 -11.50
CA ILE A 130 15.44 -2.30 -10.17
C ILE A 130 14.56 -3.55 -10.05
N HIS A 131 14.50 -4.34 -11.11
CA HIS A 131 13.69 -5.58 -11.15
C HIS A 131 14.48 -6.82 -11.51
#